data_9c16823e113530b3191502fc9c05fbd1
#
_entry.id   9c16823e113530b3191502fc9c05fbd1
#
_cell.length_a   1.000
_cell.length_b   1.000
_cell.length_c   1.000
_cell.angle_alpha   90.00
_cell.angle_beta   90.00
_cell.angle_gamma   90.00
#
_symmetry.space_group_name_H-M   'P 1'
#
loop_
_entity.id
_entity.type
_entity.pdbx_description
1 polymer ?
#
loop_
_entity_poly.entity_id
_entity_poly.type
_entity_poly.pdbx_seq_one_letter_code
_entity_poly.pdbx_strand_id
1 'polypeptide(L)'
;MAIKDVQTYIDRHGLVETTDSEVDKPIWRRPGFNGIRSLLEMEEELSRFLRERRDALNLNREQVGMMVGLHQEIYARHERAGAKLRVARLLHLAELLDFSPVEAVYAAAPHLFGDSREEAEVKMKLIMRMLDLPSSTAQHLLMMIEELSPDSPLDNPPKRSKA
;
A
#
# COMPACT_ATOMS: atom_id res chain seq x y z
N MET A 1 -18.66 13.05 -14.01
CA MET A 1 -18.39 13.16 -15.44
C MET A 1 -17.84 11.84 -15.93
N ALA A 2 -18.52 11.15 -16.84
CA ALA A 2 -17.95 9.95 -17.44
C ALA A 2 -16.72 10.36 -18.27
N ILE A 3 -15.59 9.67 -18.06
CA ILE A 3 -14.39 9.89 -18.86
C ILE A 3 -14.67 9.35 -20.25
N LYS A 4 -14.93 10.26 -21.20
CA LYS A 4 -15.22 9.88 -22.61
C LYS A 4 -13.96 9.55 -23.41
N ASP A 5 -12.78 9.93 -22.90
CA ASP A 5 -11.50 9.73 -23.57
C ASP A 5 -10.47 9.23 -22.57
N VAL A 6 -9.98 8.03 -22.83
CA VAL A 6 -8.95 7.36 -22.00
C VAL A 6 -7.65 8.16 -22.00
N GLN A 7 -7.30 8.80 -23.13
CA GLN A 7 -6.07 9.60 -23.21
C GLN A 7 -6.11 10.80 -22.27
N THR A 8 -7.22 11.52 -22.24
CA THR A 8 -7.41 12.63 -21.29
C THR A 8 -7.28 12.17 -19.83
N TYR A 9 -7.70 10.94 -19.51
CA TYR A 9 -7.53 10.38 -18.17
C TYR A 9 -6.06 10.11 -17.85
N ILE A 10 -5.35 9.46 -18.78
CA ILE A 10 -3.93 9.14 -18.69
C ILE A 10 -3.10 10.40 -18.43
N ASP A 11 -3.30 11.42 -19.26
CA ASP A 11 -2.58 12.70 -19.18
C ASP A 11 -2.84 13.42 -17.85
N ARG A 12 -4.11 13.49 -17.44
CA ARG A 12 -4.50 14.12 -16.17
C ARG A 12 -3.88 13.47 -14.95
N HIS A 13 -3.67 12.15 -14.98
CA HIS A 13 -3.12 11.38 -13.85
C HIS A 13 -1.61 11.14 -13.96
N GLY A 14 -0.97 11.70 -14.98
CA GLY A 14 0.48 11.53 -15.20
C GLY A 14 0.88 10.07 -15.37
N LEU A 15 0.03 9.27 -16.04
CA LEU A 15 0.31 7.87 -16.27
C LEU A 15 1.21 7.71 -17.50
N VAL A 16 2.16 6.81 -17.40
CA VAL A 16 3.11 6.49 -18.47
C VAL A 16 2.93 5.03 -18.87
N GLU A 17 2.89 4.79 -20.18
CA GLU A 17 2.87 3.42 -20.72
C GLU A 17 4.21 2.74 -20.44
N THR A 18 4.15 1.51 -19.93
CA THR A 18 5.32 0.69 -19.63
C THR A 18 5.02 -0.79 -19.86
N THR A 19 6.06 -1.59 -19.96
CA THR A 19 5.96 -3.05 -19.98
C THR A 19 6.31 -3.62 -18.61
N ASP A 20 5.68 -4.74 -18.25
CA ASP A 20 5.94 -5.43 -17.00
C ASP A 20 6.04 -6.94 -17.28
N SER A 21 7.01 -7.62 -16.69
CA SER A 21 7.24 -9.06 -16.91
C SER A 21 6.07 -9.94 -16.44
N GLU A 22 5.23 -9.43 -15.57
CA GLU A 22 4.07 -10.13 -15.03
C GLU A 22 2.81 -10.01 -15.91
N VAL A 23 2.86 -9.20 -16.99
CA VAL A 23 1.71 -8.89 -17.85
C VAL A 23 2.12 -8.86 -19.32
N ASP A 24 1.39 -9.60 -20.16
CA ASP A 24 1.68 -9.72 -21.61
C ASP A 24 1.44 -8.43 -22.40
N LYS A 25 0.63 -7.52 -21.88
CA LYS A 25 0.27 -6.27 -22.56
C LYS A 25 0.90 -5.07 -21.84
N PRO A 26 1.18 -3.97 -22.57
CA PRO A 26 1.58 -2.73 -21.94
C PRO A 26 0.57 -2.30 -20.86
N ILE A 27 1.08 -1.76 -19.76
CA ILE A 27 0.29 -1.24 -18.65
C ILE A 27 0.61 0.23 -18.41
N TRP A 28 -0.29 0.93 -17.76
CA TRP A 28 -0.14 2.34 -17.44
C TRP A 28 0.17 2.51 -15.95
N ARG A 29 1.27 3.20 -15.66
CA ARG A 29 1.76 3.37 -14.28
C ARG A 29 2.11 4.83 -14.02
N ARG A 30 1.94 5.25 -12.79
CA ARG A 30 2.48 6.54 -12.33
C ARG A 30 3.96 6.36 -11.99
N PRO A 31 4.87 7.17 -12.56
CA PRO A 31 6.26 7.19 -12.14
C PRO A 31 6.36 7.61 -10.66
N GLY A 32 7.22 6.93 -9.92
CA GLY A 32 7.59 7.32 -8.57
C GLY A 32 8.91 8.11 -8.58
N PHE A 33 9.33 8.57 -7.41
CA PHE A 33 10.60 9.31 -7.24
C PHE A 33 11.85 8.47 -7.56
N ASN A 34 11.72 7.15 -7.67
CA ASN A 34 12.79 6.23 -8.11
C ASN A 34 12.46 5.56 -9.48
N GLY A 35 11.63 6.20 -10.31
CA GLY A 35 11.14 5.62 -11.56
C GLY A 35 9.91 4.74 -11.39
N ILE A 36 9.63 3.91 -12.38
CA ILE A 36 8.49 2.99 -12.37
C ILE A 36 8.97 1.65 -11.81
N ARG A 37 8.49 1.29 -10.62
CA ARG A 37 8.77 -0.01 -10.02
C ARG A 37 7.88 -1.08 -10.66
N SER A 38 8.43 -2.22 -11.07
CA SER A 38 7.65 -3.33 -11.64
C SER A 38 6.74 -3.98 -10.60
N LEU A 39 5.75 -4.75 -11.05
CA LEU A 39 4.87 -5.52 -10.16
C LEU A 39 5.68 -6.56 -9.38
N LEU A 40 6.68 -7.19 -10.01
CA LEU A 40 7.56 -8.14 -9.35
C LEU A 40 8.40 -7.49 -8.25
N GLU A 41 9.00 -6.31 -8.51
CA GLU A 41 9.73 -5.56 -7.47
C GLU A 41 8.85 -5.20 -6.28
N MET A 42 7.57 -4.86 -6.51
CA MET A 42 6.63 -4.59 -5.41
C MET A 42 6.34 -5.85 -4.59
N GLU A 43 6.19 -7.01 -5.22
CA GLU A 43 5.99 -8.31 -4.53
C GLU A 43 7.27 -8.72 -3.75
N GLU A 44 8.45 -8.46 -4.28
CA GLU A 44 9.72 -8.74 -3.60
C GLU A 44 9.89 -7.88 -2.34
N GLU A 45 9.56 -6.59 -2.42
CA GLU A 45 9.59 -5.68 -1.28
C GLU A 45 8.57 -6.10 -0.20
N LEU A 46 7.36 -6.47 -0.61
CA LEU A 46 6.34 -6.98 0.30
C LEU A 46 6.79 -8.29 0.98
N SER A 47 7.37 -9.19 0.21
CA SER A 47 7.90 -10.47 0.72
C SER A 47 9.03 -10.27 1.72
N ARG A 48 9.93 -9.32 1.44
CA ARG A 48 11.00 -8.92 2.36
C ARG A 48 10.44 -8.33 3.64
N PHE A 49 9.49 -7.40 3.54
CA PHE A 49 8.80 -6.79 4.69
C PHE A 49 8.17 -7.87 5.59
N LEU A 50 7.42 -8.81 5.04
CA LEU A 50 6.80 -9.90 5.81
C LEU A 50 7.84 -10.75 6.54
N ARG A 51 8.95 -11.08 5.90
CA ARG A 51 10.03 -11.83 6.52
C ARG A 51 10.65 -11.06 7.67
N GLU A 52 10.94 -9.76 7.50
CA GLU A 52 11.49 -8.89 8.54
C GLU A 52 10.55 -8.79 9.74
N ARG A 53 9.23 -8.65 9.51
CA ARG A 53 8.23 -8.63 10.60
C ARG A 53 8.20 -9.96 11.35
N ARG A 54 8.19 -11.08 10.66
CA ARG A 54 8.25 -12.41 11.29
C ARG A 54 9.53 -12.58 12.13
N ASP A 55 10.68 -12.22 11.57
CA ASP A 55 11.98 -12.34 12.25
C ASP A 55 12.05 -11.44 13.48
N ALA A 56 11.49 -10.24 13.43
CA ALA A 56 11.40 -9.31 14.57
C ALA A 56 10.60 -9.89 15.75
N LEU A 57 9.61 -10.75 15.48
CA LEU A 57 8.82 -11.46 16.49
C LEU A 57 9.46 -12.79 16.91
N ASN A 58 10.66 -13.14 16.40
CA ASN A 58 11.34 -14.41 16.65
C ASN A 58 10.50 -15.65 16.27
N LEU A 59 9.62 -15.50 15.27
CA LEU A 59 8.81 -16.60 14.77
C LEU A 59 9.51 -17.32 13.62
N ASN A 60 9.37 -18.64 13.55
CA ASN A 60 9.80 -19.39 12.37
C ASN A 60 8.63 -19.56 11.36
N ARG A 61 8.97 -20.01 10.14
CA ARG A 61 7.97 -20.18 9.06
C ARG A 61 6.92 -21.24 9.35
N GLU A 62 7.27 -22.27 10.11
CA GLU A 62 6.35 -23.32 10.52
C GLU A 62 5.28 -22.76 11.47
N GLN A 63 5.69 -21.96 12.45
CA GLN A 63 4.78 -21.32 13.40
C GLN A 63 3.80 -20.37 12.72
N VAL A 64 4.29 -19.50 11.83
CA VAL A 64 3.41 -18.60 11.07
C VAL A 64 2.53 -19.38 10.10
N GLY A 65 3.07 -20.39 9.38
CA GLY A 65 2.31 -21.26 8.52
C GLY A 65 1.15 -21.92 9.25
N MET A 66 1.39 -22.48 10.43
CA MET A 66 0.36 -23.09 11.29
C MET A 66 -0.74 -22.07 11.66
N MET A 67 -0.38 -20.85 12.07
CA MET A 67 -1.34 -19.81 12.47
C MET A 67 -2.19 -19.31 11.30
N VAL A 68 -1.65 -19.26 10.07
CA VAL A 68 -2.40 -18.86 8.87
C VAL A 68 -3.08 -20.00 8.14
N GLY A 69 -3.00 -21.24 8.67
CA GLY A 69 -3.58 -22.43 8.06
C GLY A 69 -2.88 -22.86 6.76
N LEU A 70 -1.56 -22.66 6.67
CA LEU A 70 -0.73 -23.04 5.54
C LEU A 70 0.41 -23.96 5.99
N HIS A 71 0.79 -24.89 5.09
CA HIS A 71 2.05 -25.61 5.27
C HIS A 71 3.22 -24.63 5.17
N GLN A 72 4.30 -24.87 5.94
CA GLN A 72 5.48 -23.98 6.00
C GLN A 72 6.06 -23.66 4.63
N GLU A 73 6.08 -24.62 3.69
CA GLU A 73 6.60 -24.40 2.33
C GLU A 73 5.73 -23.46 1.50
N ILE A 74 4.41 -23.49 1.71
CA ILE A 74 3.48 -22.57 1.04
C ILE A 74 3.67 -21.16 1.61
N TYR A 75 3.79 -21.03 2.93
CA TYR A 75 4.10 -19.74 3.56
C TYR A 75 5.47 -19.20 3.11
N ALA A 76 6.50 -20.06 3.06
CA ALA A 76 7.83 -19.69 2.60
C ALA A 76 7.86 -19.15 1.15
N ARG A 77 6.91 -19.57 0.29
CA ARG A 77 6.78 -19.01 -1.07
C ARG A 77 6.33 -17.56 -1.06
N HIS A 78 5.47 -17.15 -0.10
CA HIS A 78 5.11 -15.74 0.07
C HIS A 78 6.30 -14.88 0.50
N GLU A 79 7.19 -15.39 1.33
CA GLU A 79 8.41 -14.66 1.76
C GLU A 79 9.53 -14.62 0.70
N ARG A 80 9.39 -15.36 -0.40
CA ARG A 80 10.36 -15.40 -1.51
C ARG A 80 9.82 -14.81 -2.81
N ALA A 81 8.68 -14.10 -2.76
CA ALA A 81 7.94 -13.63 -3.92
C ALA A 81 7.58 -14.75 -4.94
N GLY A 82 7.60 -16.02 -4.50
CA GLY A 82 7.25 -17.17 -5.32
C GLY A 82 5.76 -17.45 -5.42
N ALA A 83 4.93 -16.64 -4.75
CA ALA A 83 3.46 -16.70 -4.83
C ALA A 83 2.88 -15.32 -4.55
N LYS A 84 1.95 -14.87 -5.40
CA LYS A 84 1.25 -13.60 -5.24
C LYS A 84 0.43 -13.59 -3.95
N LEU A 85 0.59 -12.54 -3.15
CA LEU A 85 -0.13 -12.38 -1.90
C LEU A 85 -1.49 -11.71 -2.15
N ARG A 86 -2.57 -12.39 -1.78
CA ARG A 86 -3.92 -11.79 -1.83
C ARG A 86 -4.09 -10.80 -0.68
N VAL A 87 -4.80 -9.70 -0.93
CA VAL A 87 -5.06 -8.65 0.08
C VAL A 87 -5.64 -9.24 1.38
N ALA A 88 -6.62 -10.13 1.30
CA ALA A 88 -7.18 -10.77 2.50
C ALA A 88 -6.13 -11.56 3.31
N ARG A 89 -5.16 -12.19 2.64
CA ARG A 89 -4.05 -12.88 3.32
C ARG A 89 -3.07 -11.89 3.95
N LEU A 90 -2.80 -10.76 3.28
CA LEU A 90 -1.99 -9.69 3.84
C LEU A 90 -2.61 -9.13 5.13
N LEU A 91 -3.93 -8.87 5.13
CA LEU A 91 -4.65 -8.40 6.32
C LEU A 91 -4.58 -9.41 7.47
N HIS A 92 -4.77 -10.69 7.19
CA HIS A 92 -4.62 -11.76 8.20
C HIS A 92 -3.18 -11.83 8.76
N LEU A 93 -2.17 -11.68 7.90
CA LEU A 93 -0.78 -11.61 8.35
C LEU A 93 -0.49 -10.35 9.16
N ALA A 94 -1.14 -9.22 8.86
CA ALA A 94 -1.01 -7.99 9.64
C ALA A 94 -1.49 -8.17 11.08
N GLU A 95 -2.62 -8.87 11.28
CA GLU A 95 -3.13 -9.21 12.61
C GLU A 95 -2.16 -10.11 13.39
N LEU A 96 -1.54 -11.10 12.72
CA LEU A 96 -0.67 -12.08 13.36
C LEU A 96 0.76 -11.59 13.62
N LEU A 97 1.28 -10.75 12.73
CA LEU A 97 2.65 -10.26 12.77
C LEU A 97 2.74 -8.83 13.31
N ASP A 98 1.65 -8.32 13.87
CA ASP A 98 1.56 -7.02 14.56
C ASP A 98 2.13 -5.87 13.73
N PHE A 99 1.56 -5.65 12.53
CA PHE A 99 1.90 -4.51 11.70
C PHE A 99 0.66 -3.86 11.09
N SER A 100 0.74 -2.57 10.79
CA SER A 100 -0.30 -1.89 10.04
C SER A 100 -0.25 -2.27 8.55
N PRO A 101 -1.37 -2.60 7.89
CA PRO A 101 -1.38 -2.81 6.43
C PRO A 101 -0.78 -1.65 5.64
N VAL A 102 -0.82 -0.43 6.18
CA VAL A 102 -0.21 0.76 5.58
C VAL A 102 1.31 0.63 5.50
N GLU A 103 1.97 -0.01 6.50
CA GLU A 103 3.41 -0.28 6.46
C GLU A 103 3.80 -1.19 5.30
N ALA A 104 2.99 -2.22 5.04
CA ALA A 104 3.20 -3.13 3.92
C ALA A 104 3.03 -2.43 2.56
N VAL A 105 1.99 -1.57 2.44
CA VAL A 105 1.79 -0.75 1.24
C VAL A 105 2.95 0.22 1.04
N TYR A 106 3.41 0.87 2.11
CA TYR A 106 4.57 1.77 2.05
C TYR A 106 5.85 1.04 1.62
N ALA A 107 6.11 -0.15 2.15
CA ALA A 107 7.27 -0.95 1.74
C ALA A 107 7.24 -1.28 0.25
N ALA A 108 6.10 -1.71 -0.27
CA ALA A 108 5.93 -2.06 -1.68
C ALA A 108 5.92 -0.84 -2.61
N ALA A 109 5.27 0.26 -2.21
CA ALA A 109 4.99 1.40 -3.08
C ALA A 109 5.11 2.75 -2.34
N PRO A 110 6.30 3.13 -1.84
CA PRO A 110 6.48 4.37 -1.07
C PRO A 110 6.12 5.64 -1.86
N HIS A 111 6.23 5.60 -3.18
CA HIS A 111 5.85 6.70 -4.08
C HIS A 111 4.36 7.06 -4.05
N LEU A 112 3.51 6.24 -3.46
CA LEU A 112 2.09 6.58 -3.25
C LEU A 112 1.88 7.56 -2.09
N PHE A 113 2.90 7.78 -1.27
CA PHE A 113 2.84 8.62 -0.07
C PHE A 113 3.47 10.01 -0.26
N GLY A 114 4.16 10.26 -1.37
CA GLY A 114 4.78 11.57 -1.64
C GLY A 114 5.53 11.61 -2.96
N ASP A 115 5.88 12.82 -3.38
CA ASP A 115 6.61 13.07 -4.63
C ASP A 115 8.14 12.94 -4.46
N SER A 116 8.61 12.89 -3.20
CA SER A 116 10.00 12.59 -2.84
C SER A 116 10.05 11.54 -1.73
N ARG A 117 11.24 10.95 -1.53
CA ARG A 117 11.47 9.99 -0.44
C ARG A 117 11.24 10.65 0.92
N GLU A 118 11.76 11.85 1.10
CA GLU A 118 11.66 12.62 2.34
C GLU A 118 10.19 12.91 2.69
N GLU A 119 9.41 13.35 1.70
CA GLU A 119 7.99 13.60 1.87
C GLU A 119 7.22 12.32 2.21
N ALA A 120 7.48 11.23 1.49
CA ALA A 120 6.86 9.93 1.74
C ALA A 120 7.16 9.42 3.17
N GLU A 121 8.41 9.57 3.65
CA GLU A 121 8.81 9.20 5.01
C GLU A 121 8.10 10.05 6.07
N VAL A 122 7.99 11.36 5.86
CA VAL A 122 7.27 12.27 6.79
C VAL A 122 5.80 11.90 6.86
N LYS A 123 5.15 11.71 5.71
CA LYS A 123 3.74 11.31 5.65
C LYS A 123 3.50 9.95 6.30
N MET A 124 4.38 8.98 6.05
CA MET A 124 4.29 7.66 6.67
C MET A 124 4.40 7.73 8.19
N LYS A 125 5.38 8.49 8.72
CA LYS A 125 5.53 8.73 10.16
C LYS A 125 4.29 9.37 10.76
N LEU A 126 3.71 10.36 10.06
CA LEU A 126 2.48 11.02 10.50
C LEU A 126 1.31 10.03 10.58
N ILE A 127 1.10 9.22 9.54
CA ILE A 127 0.05 8.21 9.50
C ILE A 127 0.21 7.23 10.67
N MET A 128 1.40 6.71 10.89
CA MET A 128 1.65 5.76 11.99
C MET A 128 1.37 6.40 13.36
N ARG A 129 1.79 7.67 13.56
CA ARG A 129 1.46 8.39 14.80
C ARG A 129 -0.03 8.62 14.99
N MET A 130 -0.76 8.89 13.90
CA MET A 130 -2.22 9.06 13.98
C MET A 130 -2.94 7.75 14.35
N LEU A 131 -2.46 6.60 13.89
CA LEU A 131 -3.04 5.30 14.24
C LEU A 131 -2.92 4.97 15.73
N ASP A 132 -1.90 5.49 16.40
CA ASP A 132 -1.63 5.26 17.83
C ASP A 132 -2.35 6.28 18.75
N LEU A 133 -3.04 7.28 18.18
CA LEU A 133 -3.69 8.32 18.98
C LEU A 133 -4.97 7.83 19.65
N PRO A 134 -5.22 8.27 20.92
CA PRO A 134 -6.55 8.14 21.50
C PRO A 134 -7.63 8.82 20.64
N SER A 135 -8.83 8.23 20.58
CA SER A 135 -9.92 8.72 19.73
C SER A 135 -10.25 10.21 19.94
N SER A 136 -10.19 10.71 21.17
CA SER A 136 -10.43 12.13 21.46
C SER A 136 -9.38 13.05 20.84
N THR A 137 -8.10 12.66 20.89
CA THR A 137 -7.00 13.41 20.30
C THR A 137 -7.07 13.37 18.77
N ALA A 138 -7.40 12.21 18.19
CA ALA A 138 -7.60 12.06 16.76
C ALA A 138 -8.74 12.95 16.24
N GLN A 139 -9.86 13.06 16.98
CA GLN A 139 -10.96 13.97 16.65
C GLN A 139 -10.53 15.44 16.67
N HIS A 140 -9.79 15.88 17.68
CA HIS A 140 -9.30 17.26 17.74
C HIS A 140 -8.35 17.59 16.57
N LEU A 141 -7.44 16.65 16.23
CA LEU A 141 -6.56 16.82 15.07
C LEU A 141 -7.35 16.88 13.76
N LEU A 142 -8.38 16.05 13.60
CA LEU A 142 -9.22 16.06 12.42
C LEU A 142 -9.89 17.44 12.26
N MET A 143 -10.50 17.98 13.32
CA MET A 143 -11.09 19.32 13.32
C MET A 143 -10.09 20.40 12.91
N MET A 144 -8.86 20.37 13.45
CA MET A 144 -7.80 21.31 13.08
C MET A 144 -7.42 21.20 11.59
N ILE A 145 -7.33 19.99 11.06
CA ILE A 145 -7.03 19.76 9.63
C ILE A 145 -8.16 20.29 8.75
N GLU A 146 -9.41 20.06 9.12
CA GLU A 146 -10.60 20.56 8.41
C GLU A 146 -10.65 22.07 8.38
N GLU A 147 -10.30 22.76 9.49
CA GLU A 147 -10.17 24.23 9.54
C GLU A 147 -9.07 24.77 8.62
N LEU A 148 -7.96 24.04 8.48
CA LEU A 148 -6.83 24.45 7.64
C LEU A 148 -7.01 24.09 6.15
N SER A 149 -7.88 23.16 5.83
CA SER A 149 -8.11 22.63 4.48
C SER A 149 -9.61 22.46 4.19
N PRO A 150 -10.38 23.56 4.15
CA PRO A 150 -11.85 23.51 4.01
C PRO A 150 -12.34 22.86 2.70
N ASP A 151 -11.47 22.74 1.69
CA ASP A 151 -11.78 22.15 0.37
C ASP A 151 -11.22 20.73 0.20
N SER A 152 -11.08 19.97 1.29
CA SER A 152 -10.58 18.59 1.20
C SER A 152 -11.47 17.70 0.31
N PRO A 153 -10.87 16.91 -0.63
CA PRO A 153 -11.63 15.98 -1.49
C PRO A 153 -12.42 14.91 -0.73
N LEU A 154 -12.13 14.71 0.58
CA LEU A 154 -12.82 13.77 1.44
C LEU A 154 -14.27 14.21 1.73
N ASP A 155 -14.55 15.52 1.74
CA ASP A 155 -15.88 16.07 2.00
C ASP A 155 -16.77 16.10 0.76
N ASN A 156 -16.22 15.90 -0.43
CA ASN A 156 -16.93 15.83 -1.70
C ASN A 156 -16.62 14.53 -2.45
N PRO A 157 -17.14 13.38 -2.01
CA PRO A 157 -17.01 12.17 -2.79
C PRO A 157 -17.64 12.39 -4.16
N PRO A 158 -17.03 11.90 -5.26
CA PRO A 158 -17.57 12.09 -6.59
C PRO A 158 -19.01 11.60 -6.61
N LYS A 159 -19.97 12.51 -6.92
CA LYS A 159 -21.40 12.20 -7.00
C LYS A 159 -21.56 11.00 -7.92
N ARG A 160 -21.98 9.85 -7.39
CA ARG A 160 -22.36 8.69 -8.19
C ARG A 160 -23.49 9.14 -9.10
N SER A 161 -23.22 9.26 -10.39
CA SER A 161 -24.25 9.45 -11.40
C SER A 161 -25.18 8.25 -11.31
N LYS A 162 -26.43 8.50 -10.94
CA LYS A 162 -27.48 7.49 -11.11
C LYS A 162 -27.68 7.32 -12.61
N ALA A 163 -27.36 6.15 -13.11
CA ALA A 163 -27.77 5.70 -14.43
C ALA A 163 -29.27 5.42 -14.44
#